data_154ade1c934083b0212edffbfd80f8e5
#
_entry.id   154ade1c934083b0212edffbfd80f8e5
#
_cell.length_a   1.000
_cell.length_b   1.000
_cell.length_c   1.000
_cell.angle_alpha   90.00
_cell.angle_beta   90.00
_cell.angle_gamma   90.00
#
_symmetry.space_group_name_H-M   'P 1'
#
loop_
_entity.id
_entity.type
_entity.pdbx_description
1 polymer ?
#
loop_
_entity_poly.entity_id
_entity_poly.type
_entity_poly.pdbx_seq_one_letter_code
_entity_poly.pdbx_strand_id
1 'polypeptide(L)'
;MGYGYNPIVGENWRYNPDKTFKISRSKIELYFNCPTCFYKDAKLGLRKPPMPGWAINSAVDDLLKKEMDFCRAQDRPHGIFKENGLNIKPFQHEDIEKWQHTFTGIQYHDEKHNFLLYGGVDDIMIDEEDKLV
;
A
#
# COMPACT_ATOMS: atom_id res chain seq x y z
N MET A 1 18.18 -17.63 -10.37
CA MET A 1 19.01 -16.40 -10.38
C MET A 1 18.59 -15.56 -9.17
N GLY A 2 19.45 -15.46 -8.17
CA GLY A 2 19.19 -14.60 -7.03
C GLY A 2 19.24 -13.14 -7.49
N TYR A 3 18.15 -12.41 -7.34
CA TYR A 3 18.20 -10.96 -7.45
C TYR A 3 19.20 -10.47 -6.40
N GLY A 4 20.33 -9.95 -6.83
CA GLY A 4 21.37 -9.46 -5.94
C GLY A 4 20.79 -8.39 -5.02
N TYR A 5 20.85 -8.63 -3.72
CA TYR A 5 20.47 -7.62 -2.73
C TYR A 5 21.37 -6.40 -2.89
N ASN A 6 20.77 -5.24 -3.18
CA ASN A 6 21.47 -3.96 -3.16
C ASN A 6 21.16 -3.26 -1.82
N PRO A 7 22.15 -3.13 -0.93
CA PRO A 7 21.96 -2.47 0.37
C PRO A 7 21.78 -0.96 0.27
N ILE A 8 21.97 -0.38 -0.93
CA ILE A 8 21.94 1.07 -1.11
C ILE A 8 20.64 1.48 -1.80
N VAL A 9 19.90 2.37 -1.15
CA VAL A 9 18.71 3.01 -1.71
C VAL A 9 19.12 4.05 -2.76
N GLY A 10 18.47 4.06 -3.90
CA GLY A 10 18.70 5.09 -4.92
C GLY A 10 18.49 6.51 -4.38
N GLU A 11 19.19 7.49 -4.92
CA GLU A 11 19.16 8.88 -4.45
C GLU A 11 17.76 9.50 -4.43
N ASN A 12 16.90 9.13 -5.39
CA ASN A 12 15.52 9.61 -5.46
C ASN A 12 14.61 9.14 -4.30
N TRP A 13 15.06 8.16 -3.52
CA TRP A 13 14.35 7.61 -2.38
C TRP A 13 14.93 8.04 -1.04
N ARG A 14 16.00 8.85 -1.07
CA ARG A 14 16.61 9.42 0.12
C ARG A 14 16.03 10.80 0.42
N TYR A 15 16.04 11.16 1.69
CA TYR A 15 15.67 12.51 2.10
C TYR A 15 16.66 13.55 1.54
N ASN A 16 16.10 14.53 0.86
CA ASN A 16 16.78 15.72 0.40
C ASN A 16 15.90 16.94 0.73
N PRO A 17 16.40 17.96 1.46
CA PRO A 17 15.60 19.12 1.85
C PRO A 17 15.04 19.92 0.66
N ASP A 18 15.69 19.84 -0.49
CA ASP A 18 15.31 20.59 -1.69
C ASP A 18 14.29 19.83 -2.58
N LYS A 19 13.90 18.62 -2.16
CA LYS A 19 12.97 17.77 -2.92
C LYS A 19 11.86 17.23 -2.03
N THR A 20 10.68 17.03 -2.61
CA THR A 20 9.58 16.34 -1.92
C THR A 20 10.01 14.93 -1.52
N PHE A 21 9.98 14.66 -0.22
CA PHE A 21 10.33 13.33 0.29
C PHE A 21 9.11 12.41 0.31
N LYS A 22 9.22 11.30 -0.39
CA LYS A 22 8.17 10.29 -0.47
C LYS A 22 8.22 9.35 0.73
N ILE A 23 7.11 9.27 1.45
CA ILE A 23 6.96 8.45 2.65
C ILE A 23 5.85 7.44 2.44
N SER A 24 6.20 6.16 2.41
CA SER A 24 5.25 5.06 2.39
C SER A 24 4.84 4.66 3.82
N ARG A 25 3.71 3.94 3.94
CA ARG A 25 3.31 3.31 5.22
C ARG A 25 4.46 2.55 5.89
N SER A 26 5.20 1.74 5.13
CA SER A 26 6.32 0.96 5.65
C SER A 26 7.45 1.83 6.20
N LYS A 27 7.70 3.01 5.62
CA LYS A 27 8.68 3.96 6.16
C LYS A 27 8.20 4.59 7.47
N ILE A 28 6.92 4.90 7.57
CA ILE A 28 6.32 5.40 8.82
C ILE A 28 6.43 4.33 9.91
N GLU A 29 6.07 3.10 9.61
CA GLU A 29 6.20 1.96 10.52
C GLU A 29 7.65 1.72 10.94
N LEU A 30 8.60 1.84 10.01
CA LEU A 30 10.03 1.74 10.31
C LEU A 30 10.46 2.80 11.32
N TYR A 31 9.95 4.04 11.21
CA TYR A 31 10.25 5.11 12.15
C TYR A 31 9.75 4.77 13.56
N PHE A 32 8.52 4.30 13.71
CA PHE A 32 7.96 3.93 15.01
C PHE A 32 8.68 2.73 15.64
N ASN A 33 9.05 1.74 14.84
CA ASN A 33 9.71 0.53 15.33
C ASN A 33 11.21 0.74 15.62
N CYS A 34 11.89 1.54 14.81
CA CYS A 34 13.33 1.79 14.94
C CYS A 34 13.73 3.12 14.28
N PRO A 35 13.71 4.24 15.03
CA PRO A 35 14.11 5.55 14.49
C PRO A 35 15.51 5.57 13.87
N THR A 36 16.46 4.82 14.46
CA THR A 36 17.82 4.68 13.92
C THR A 36 17.82 3.97 12.56
N CYS A 37 17.00 2.94 12.40
CA CYS A 37 16.86 2.22 11.13
C CYS A 37 16.21 3.11 10.07
N PHE A 38 15.21 3.90 10.46
CA PHE A 38 14.59 4.90 9.58
C PHE A 38 15.61 5.95 9.12
N TYR A 39 16.42 6.49 10.04
CA TYR A 39 17.47 7.44 9.67
C TYR A 39 18.49 6.84 8.69
N LYS A 40 18.93 5.61 8.93
CA LYS A 40 19.85 4.90 8.03
C LYS A 40 19.23 4.71 6.64
N ASP A 41 17.97 4.32 6.54
CA ASP A 41 17.26 4.16 5.27
C ASP A 41 17.02 5.51 4.59
N ALA A 42 16.37 6.45 5.30
CA ALA A 42 15.92 7.70 4.71
C ALA A 42 17.06 8.69 4.42
N LYS A 43 18.06 8.78 5.29
CA LYS A 43 19.15 9.77 5.16
C LYS A 43 20.41 9.18 4.54
N LEU A 44 20.85 8.02 5.01
CA LEU A 44 22.08 7.38 4.53
C LEU A 44 21.85 6.45 3.34
N GLY A 45 20.60 6.10 3.05
CA GLY A 45 20.24 5.20 1.97
C GLY A 45 20.64 3.74 2.23
N LEU A 46 20.79 3.34 3.48
CA LEU A 46 21.13 1.97 3.85
C LEU A 46 19.86 1.14 4.06
N ARG A 47 19.62 0.21 3.18
CA ARG A 47 18.43 -0.64 3.18
C ARG A 47 18.62 -1.87 4.07
N LYS A 48 17.58 -2.18 4.86
CA LYS A 48 17.49 -3.46 5.57
C LYS A 48 17.38 -4.61 4.55
N PRO A 49 18.03 -5.77 4.79
CA PRO A 49 17.85 -6.95 3.95
C PRO A 49 16.38 -7.33 3.82
N PRO A 50 15.91 -7.68 2.61
CA PRO A 50 14.54 -8.15 2.44
C PRO A 50 14.36 -9.51 3.12
N MET A 51 13.16 -9.72 3.67
CA MET A 51 12.76 -11.06 4.09
C MET A 51 12.39 -11.90 2.85
N PRO A 52 12.56 -13.24 2.91
CA PRO A 52 12.06 -14.12 1.86
C PRO A 52 10.56 -13.86 1.61
N GLY A 53 10.18 -13.81 0.33
CA GLY A 53 8.77 -13.63 -0.04
C GLY A 53 7.94 -14.88 0.31
N TRP A 54 6.69 -14.64 0.70
CA TRP A 54 5.70 -15.68 0.98
C TRP A 54 4.84 -15.92 -0.26
N ALA A 55 5.28 -16.82 -1.14
CA ALA A 55 4.62 -17.08 -2.42
C ALA A 55 3.13 -17.46 -2.29
N ILE A 56 2.78 -18.23 -1.25
CA ILE A 56 1.39 -18.65 -0.99
C ILE A 56 0.53 -17.42 -0.65
N ASN A 57 1.02 -16.53 0.20
CA ASN A 57 0.28 -15.33 0.59
C ASN A 57 0.00 -14.43 -0.62
N SER A 58 0.99 -14.26 -1.49
CA SER A 58 0.81 -13.48 -2.72
C SER A 58 -0.22 -14.11 -3.66
N ALA A 59 -0.21 -15.44 -3.80
CA ALA A 59 -1.18 -16.14 -4.64
C ALA A 59 -2.61 -16.02 -4.09
N VAL A 60 -2.79 -16.10 -2.77
CA VAL A 60 -4.10 -15.92 -2.12
C VAL A 60 -4.59 -14.47 -2.29
N ASP A 61 -3.70 -13.48 -2.12
CA ASP A 61 -4.02 -12.07 -2.32
C ASP A 61 -4.48 -11.78 -3.76
N ASP A 62 -3.76 -12.32 -4.75
CA ASP A 62 -4.10 -12.18 -6.17
C ASP A 62 -5.46 -12.82 -6.51
N LEU A 63 -5.77 -13.97 -5.92
CA LEU A 63 -7.07 -14.62 -6.11
C LEU A 63 -8.20 -13.81 -5.48
N LEU A 64 -8.01 -13.34 -4.25
CA LEU A 64 -9.01 -12.54 -3.55
C LEU A 64 -9.32 -11.23 -4.28
N LYS A 65 -8.30 -10.55 -4.81
CA LYS A 65 -8.48 -9.35 -5.64
C LYS A 65 -9.33 -9.64 -6.88
N LYS A 66 -9.07 -10.73 -7.58
CA LYS A 66 -9.87 -11.14 -8.75
C LYS A 66 -11.32 -11.42 -8.39
N GLU A 67 -11.57 -12.07 -7.25
CA GLU A 67 -12.92 -12.35 -6.77
C GLU A 67 -13.65 -11.05 -6.40
N MET A 68 -12.96 -10.11 -5.74
CA MET A 68 -13.54 -8.79 -5.42
C MET A 68 -13.84 -7.99 -6.68
N ASP A 69 -12.97 -8.00 -7.69
CA ASP A 69 -13.21 -7.34 -8.98
C ASP A 69 -14.40 -7.94 -9.73
N PHE A 70 -14.55 -9.26 -9.66
CA PHE A 70 -15.72 -9.93 -10.24
C PHE A 70 -17.01 -9.53 -9.50
N CYS A 71 -17.00 -9.45 -8.19
CA CYS A 71 -18.14 -8.97 -7.40
C CYS A 71 -18.44 -7.50 -7.68
N ARG A 72 -17.42 -6.66 -7.83
CA ARG A 72 -17.52 -5.23 -8.18
C ARG A 72 -18.21 -5.07 -9.54
N ALA A 73 -17.77 -5.81 -10.55
CA ALA A 73 -18.34 -5.75 -11.90
C ALA A 73 -19.84 -6.15 -11.93
N GLN A 74 -20.28 -6.97 -10.97
CA GLN A 74 -21.68 -7.41 -10.83
C GLN A 74 -22.48 -6.60 -9.81
N ASP A 75 -21.88 -5.58 -9.20
CA ASP A 75 -22.48 -4.76 -8.14
C ASP A 75 -23.09 -5.59 -6.99
N ARG A 76 -22.38 -6.61 -6.55
CA ARG A 76 -22.84 -7.53 -5.51
C ARG A 76 -21.81 -7.73 -4.41
N PRO A 77 -22.24 -8.05 -3.16
CA PRO A 77 -21.34 -8.42 -2.10
C PRO A 77 -20.67 -9.78 -2.39
N HIS A 78 -19.44 -9.93 -1.89
CA HIS A 78 -18.76 -11.21 -1.88
C HIS A 78 -19.41 -12.19 -0.89
N GLY A 79 -19.38 -13.49 -1.19
CA GLY A 79 -20.01 -14.53 -0.39
C GLY A 79 -19.57 -14.51 1.07
N ILE A 80 -18.29 -14.31 1.33
CA ILE A 80 -17.73 -14.28 2.69
C ILE A 80 -18.33 -13.14 3.55
N PHE A 81 -18.69 -12.02 2.95
CA PHE A 81 -19.33 -10.92 3.69
C PHE A 81 -20.74 -11.30 4.11
N LYS A 82 -21.51 -11.92 3.22
CA LYS A 82 -22.86 -12.41 3.51
C LYS A 82 -22.87 -13.48 4.60
N GLU A 83 -21.95 -14.42 4.53
CA GLU A 83 -21.81 -15.49 5.52
C GLU A 83 -21.47 -14.97 6.92
N ASN A 84 -20.77 -13.84 7.00
CA ASN A 84 -20.42 -13.19 8.26
C ASN A 84 -21.39 -12.04 8.65
N GLY A 85 -22.52 -11.89 7.96
CA GLY A 85 -23.53 -10.89 8.28
C GLY A 85 -23.09 -9.44 8.01
N LEU A 86 -22.10 -9.27 7.11
CA LEU A 86 -21.62 -7.96 6.71
C LEU A 86 -22.31 -7.51 5.42
N ASN A 87 -23.06 -6.43 5.50
CA ASN A 87 -23.76 -5.82 4.37
C ASN A 87 -22.87 -4.79 3.67
N ILE A 88 -21.76 -5.28 3.12
CA ILE A 88 -20.79 -4.48 2.38
C ILE A 88 -20.53 -5.10 1.01
N LYS A 89 -20.20 -4.27 0.03
CA LYS A 89 -19.81 -4.70 -1.31
C LYS A 89 -18.59 -3.91 -1.78
N PRO A 90 -17.81 -4.45 -2.75
CA PRO A 90 -16.69 -3.73 -3.34
C PRO A 90 -17.15 -2.41 -3.98
N PHE A 91 -16.49 -1.32 -3.61
CA PHE A 91 -16.78 0.02 -4.13
C PHE A 91 -16.31 0.15 -5.57
N GLN A 92 -17.17 0.70 -6.44
CA GLN A 92 -16.83 0.94 -7.83
C GLN A 92 -16.42 2.40 -8.05
N HIS A 93 -15.20 2.59 -8.53
CA HIS A 93 -14.65 3.90 -8.87
C HIS A 93 -13.66 3.79 -10.01
N GLU A 94 -13.55 4.83 -10.84
CA GLU A 94 -12.62 4.85 -11.98
C GLU A 94 -11.14 4.78 -11.58
N ASP A 95 -10.80 5.29 -10.39
CA ASP A 95 -9.43 5.29 -9.86
C ASP A 95 -9.10 4.08 -8.97
N ILE A 96 -9.98 3.06 -8.86
CA ILE A 96 -9.76 1.96 -7.91
C ILE A 96 -8.43 1.21 -8.17
N GLU A 97 -8.10 0.94 -9.41
CA GLU A 97 -6.85 0.29 -9.79
C GLU A 97 -5.62 1.13 -9.42
N LYS A 98 -5.72 2.46 -9.56
CA LYS A 98 -4.68 3.40 -9.18
C LYS A 98 -4.49 3.43 -7.66
N TRP A 99 -5.57 3.39 -6.89
CA TRP A 99 -5.52 3.38 -5.42
C TRP A 99 -4.96 2.08 -4.86
N GLN A 100 -5.20 0.96 -5.54
CA GLN A 100 -4.63 -0.34 -5.20
C GLN A 100 -3.14 -0.48 -5.59
N HIS A 101 -2.64 0.40 -6.44
CA HIS A 101 -1.26 0.31 -6.90
C HIS A 101 -0.27 0.76 -5.83
N THR A 102 0.70 -0.09 -5.49
CA THR A 102 1.64 0.08 -4.37
C THR A 102 2.45 1.39 -4.42
N PHE A 103 2.85 1.85 -5.62
CA PHE A 103 3.74 3.01 -5.77
C PHE A 103 3.01 4.31 -6.09
N THR A 104 1.79 4.25 -6.57
CA THR A 104 0.96 5.43 -6.82
C THR A 104 -0.09 5.59 -5.73
N GLY A 105 -0.95 4.62 -5.54
CA GLY A 105 -1.90 4.54 -4.45
C GLY A 105 -2.69 5.82 -4.17
N ILE A 106 -3.17 5.92 -2.95
CA ILE A 106 -3.71 7.17 -2.39
C ILE A 106 -2.52 8.02 -1.95
N GLN A 107 -2.56 9.31 -2.27
CA GLN A 107 -1.48 10.24 -1.99
C GLN A 107 -1.99 11.46 -1.21
N TYR A 108 -1.19 11.90 -0.25
CA TYR A 108 -1.40 13.14 0.49
C TYR A 108 -0.10 13.95 0.53
N HIS A 109 -0.14 15.19 0.06
CA HIS A 109 1.00 16.10 0.08
C HIS A 109 0.91 17.02 1.30
N ASP A 110 1.83 16.86 2.23
CA ASP A 110 2.05 17.78 3.34
C ASP A 110 3.00 18.91 2.86
N GLU A 111 2.40 20.02 2.45
CA GLU A 111 3.14 21.19 1.95
C GLU A 111 4.06 21.80 2.99
N LYS A 112 3.66 21.79 4.26
CA LYS A 112 4.43 22.38 5.37
C LYS A 112 5.80 21.74 5.54
N HIS A 113 5.88 20.43 5.38
CA HIS A 113 7.12 19.68 5.58
C HIS A 113 7.69 19.15 4.25
N ASN A 114 7.03 19.42 3.14
CA ASN A 114 7.36 18.93 1.80
C ASN A 114 7.44 17.39 1.73
N PHE A 115 6.46 16.72 2.34
CA PHE A 115 6.32 15.27 2.33
C PHE A 115 5.18 14.82 1.43
N LEU A 116 5.41 13.77 0.65
CA LEU A 116 4.37 13.06 -0.08
C LEU A 116 4.12 11.71 0.59
N LEU A 117 3.06 11.62 1.37
CA LEU A 117 2.61 10.35 1.93
C LEU A 117 1.85 9.58 0.85
N TYR A 118 2.16 8.30 0.71
CA TYR A 118 1.49 7.45 -0.26
C TYR A 118 1.36 6.01 0.23
N GLY A 119 0.35 5.33 -0.29
CA GLY A 119 0.14 3.91 -0.02
C GLY A 119 -0.96 3.33 -0.87
N GLY A 120 -0.79 2.08 -1.30
CA GLY A 120 -1.85 1.30 -1.91
C GLY A 120 -2.82 0.81 -0.84
N VAL A 121 -4.09 0.73 -1.19
CA VAL A 121 -5.11 0.02 -0.41
C VAL A 121 -5.34 -1.34 -1.04
N ASP A 122 -5.66 -2.34 -0.25
CA ASP A 122 -5.94 -3.67 -0.79
C ASP A 122 -7.28 -3.68 -1.53
N ASP A 123 -8.31 -3.10 -0.92
CA ASP A 123 -9.60 -2.82 -1.54
C ASP A 123 -10.38 -1.76 -0.74
N ILE A 124 -11.47 -1.27 -1.32
CA ILE A 124 -12.39 -0.32 -0.69
C ILE A 124 -13.80 -0.91 -0.81
N MET A 125 -14.49 -0.95 0.32
CA MET A 125 -15.87 -1.42 0.39
C MET A 125 -16.83 -0.26 0.63
N ILE A 126 -18.10 -0.49 0.34
CA ILE A 126 -19.19 0.45 0.62
C ILE A 126 -20.31 -0.30 1.34
N ASP A 127 -20.87 0.30 2.35
CA ASP A 127 -22.02 -0.24 3.09
C ASP A 127 -23.36 0.19 2.47
N GLU A 128 -24.46 -0.19 3.11
CA GLU A 128 -25.82 0.15 2.69
C GLU A 128 -26.17 1.62 2.84
N GLU A 129 -25.38 2.38 3.63
CA GLU A 129 -25.57 3.82 3.86
C GLU A 129 -24.67 4.66 2.93
N ASP A 130 -24.08 4.04 1.91
CA ASP A 130 -23.11 4.64 0.99
C ASP A 130 -21.82 5.16 1.67
N LYS A 131 -21.47 4.57 2.81
CA LYS A 131 -20.26 4.90 3.55
C LYS A 131 -19.11 3.98 3.15
N LEU A 132 -17.94 4.56 2.90
CA LEU A 132 -16.72 3.82 2.62
C LEU A 132 -16.19 3.13 3.89
N VAL A 133 -15.77 1.86 3.73
CA VAL A 133 -15.28 0.99 4.80
C VAL A 133 -13.93 0.39 4.41
#